data_40d75d135a2cbc1d64e7768f3772e403
#
_entry.id   40d75d135a2cbc1d64e7768f3772e403
#
_cell.length_a   1.000
_cell.length_b   1.000
_cell.length_c   1.000
_cell.angle_alpha   90.00
_cell.angle_beta   90.00
_cell.angle_gamma   90.00
#
_symmetry.space_group_name_H-M   'P 1'
#
loop_
_entity.id
_entity.type
_entity.pdbx_description
1 polymer ?
#
loop_
_entity_poly.entity_id
_entity_poly.type
_entity_poly.pdbx_seq_one_letter_code
_entity_poly.pdbx_strand_id
1 'polypeptide(L)'
;MFSTMNPINPVIGDLSAVRRGLIGREIDERSRIQHHLFFVCDYLSQAIPKHLNSSQRSNRIQVISVLRNYVRQGEFPVRNQSSTPLRTPRFIDHRGVHCAVGELVRQTADPKWAEQINDDFEHARIEQIESKTLQQWATASGLSLLDCAMIQPMYVPPISDLCPMMMLARDSSLETKLDIVRAFRDEH
;
A
#
# COMPACT_ATOMS: atom_id res chain seq x y z
N MET A 1 -6.09 -16.76 -0.77
CA MET A 1 -6.48 -16.65 -2.18
C MET A 1 -6.62 -15.18 -2.53
N PHE A 2 -5.88 -14.67 -3.52
CA PHE A 2 -5.97 -13.25 -3.90
C PHE A 2 -7.26 -13.07 -4.71
N SER A 3 -8.18 -12.24 -4.21
CA SER A 3 -9.41 -11.90 -4.92
C SER A 3 -9.15 -10.67 -5.80
N THR A 4 -9.46 -10.75 -7.08
CA THR A 4 -9.41 -9.62 -8.01
C THR A 4 -10.34 -8.48 -7.60
N MET A 5 -11.37 -8.78 -6.80
CA MET A 5 -12.32 -7.80 -6.28
C MET A 5 -11.85 -7.08 -5.01
N ASN A 6 -10.69 -7.47 -4.44
CA ASN A 6 -10.18 -6.92 -3.19
C ASN A 6 -8.64 -6.83 -3.20
N PRO A 7 -8.03 -6.08 -4.14
CA PRO A 7 -6.59 -5.99 -4.29
C PRO A 7 -5.92 -5.33 -3.09
N ILE A 8 -4.62 -5.62 -2.87
CA ILE A 8 -3.84 -5.00 -1.80
C ILE A 8 -3.61 -3.52 -2.04
N ASN A 9 -3.56 -3.10 -3.28
CA ASN A 9 -3.28 -1.73 -3.67
C ASN A 9 -4.22 -1.29 -4.81
N PRO A 10 -4.76 -0.07 -4.78
CA PRO A 10 -5.72 0.38 -5.79
C PRO A 10 -5.06 0.66 -7.16
N VAL A 11 -3.76 0.93 -7.21
CA VAL A 11 -3.03 1.31 -8.43
C VAL A 11 -2.47 0.08 -9.14
N ILE A 12 -1.73 -0.75 -8.41
CA ILE A 12 -1.01 -1.89 -8.99
C ILE A 12 -1.63 -3.25 -8.62
N GLY A 13 -2.79 -3.23 -7.96
CA GLY A 13 -3.49 -4.46 -7.58
C GLY A 13 -2.62 -5.39 -6.73
N ASP A 14 -2.58 -6.65 -7.13
CA ASP A 14 -1.75 -7.69 -6.52
C ASP A 14 -0.50 -8.02 -7.35
N LEU A 15 0.00 -7.09 -8.16
CA LEU A 15 1.16 -7.30 -9.04
C LEU A 15 2.39 -7.82 -8.27
N SER A 16 2.58 -7.37 -7.04
CA SER A 16 3.65 -7.85 -6.14
C SER A 16 3.56 -9.36 -5.89
N ALA A 17 2.35 -9.88 -5.71
CA ALA A 17 2.11 -11.31 -5.50
C ALA A 17 2.35 -12.12 -6.79
N VAL A 18 1.92 -11.57 -7.94
CA VAL A 18 2.17 -12.17 -9.26
C VAL A 18 3.67 -12.32 -9.50
N ARG A 19 4.42 -11.24 -9.34
CA ARG A 19 5.89 -11.20 -9.58
C ARG A 19 6.67 -12.13 -8.66
N ARG A 20 6.16 -12.41 -7.47
CA ARG A 20 6.80 -13.31 -6.50
C ARG A 20 6.30 -14.75 -6.57
N GLY A 21 5.42 -15.09 -7.52
CA GLY A 21 4.86 -16.43 -7.66
C GLY A 21 4.02 -16.87 -6.44
N LEU A 22 3.36 -15.91 -5.79
CA LEU A 22 2.57 -16.14 -4.58
C LEU A 22 1.07 -16.38 -4.86
N ILE A 23 0.67 -16.33 -6.13
CA ILE A 23 -0.71 -16.59 -6.52
C ILE A 23 -1.07 -18.04 -6.16
N GLY A 24 -2.21 -18.21 -5.50
CA GLY A 24 -2.69 -19.52 -5.05
C GLY A 24 -2.04 -20.05 -3.76
N ARG A 25 -1.06 -19.34 -3.19
CA ARG A 25 -0.51 -19.65 -1.87
C ARG A 25 -1.35 -19.01 -0.77
N GLU A 26 -1.51 -19.72 0.33
CA GLU A 26 -2.10 -19.16 1.54
C GLU A 26 -1.02 -18.31 2.24
N ILE A 27 -1.26 -16.99 2.33
CA ILE A 27 -0.35 -16.02 2.92
C ILE A 27 -1.17 -15.17 3.88
N ASP A 28 -0.67 -15.00 5.10
CA ASP A 28 -1.28 -14.09 6.07
C ASP A 28 -1.23 -12.63 5.60
N GLU A 29 -2.11 -11.82 6.16
CA GLU A 29 -2.27 -10.43 5.75
C GLU A 29 -1.01 -9.58 5.95
N ARG A 30 -0.30 -9.78 7.06
CA ARG A 30 0.96 -9.08 7.35
C ARG A 30 2.00 -9.38 6.29
N SER A 31 2.21 -10.65 5.98
CA SER A 31 3.15 -11.10 4.94
C SER A 31 2.75 -10.56 3.56
N ARG A 32 1.44 -10.52 3.25
CA ARG A 32 0.94 -9.95 2.00
C ARG A 32 1.30 -8.47 1.86
N ILE A 33 1.09 -7.67 2.92
CA ILE A 33 1.48 -6.25 2.95
C ILE A 33 3.00 -6.11 2.83
N GLN A 34 3.78 -6.91 3.55
CA GLN A 34 5.25 -6.89 3.46
C GLN A 34 5.73 -7.18 2.04
N HIS A 35 5.19 -8.20 1.39
CA HIS A 35 5.55 -8.54 0.00
C HIS A 35 5.22 -7.39 -0.97
N HIS A 36 4.07 -6.76 -0.80
CA HIS A 36 3.69 -5.60 -1.58
C HIS A 36 4.68 -4.45 -1.41
N LEU A 37 4.94 -4.06 -0.17
CA LEU A 37 5.81 -2.93 0.13
C LEU A 37 7.27 -3.17 -0.25
N PHE A 38 7.80 -4.40 -0.10
CA PHE A 38 9.13 -4.73 -0.60
C PHE A 38 9.22 -4.60 -2.12
N PHE A 39 8.20 -5.08 -2.84
CA PHE A 39 8.13 -4.91 -4.29
C PHE A 39 8.15 -3.42 -4.67
N VAL A 40 7.39 -2.57 -4.00
CA VAL A 40 7.37 -1.12 -4.24
C VAL A 40 8.72 -0.49 -3.90
N CYS A 41 9.39 -0.88 -2.80
CA CYS A 41 10.74 -0.42 -2.47
C CYS A 41 11.74 -0.72 -3.60
N ASP A 42 11.69 -1.92 -4.16
CA ASP A 42 12.60 -2.34 -5.24
C ASP A 42 12.30 -1.56 -6.51
N TYR A 43 11.03 -1.40 -6.87
CA TYR A 43 10.60 -0.58 -7.99
C TYR A 43 11.09 0.87 -7.87
N LEU A 44 10.81 1.54 -6.74
CA LEU A 44 11.19 2.93 -6.50
C LEU A 44 12.71 3.15 -6.49
N SER A 45 13.47 2.14 -6.07
CA SER A 45 14.94 2.19 -6.07
C SER A 45 15.53 2.14 -7.48
N GLN A 46 14.86 1.46 -8.42
CA GLN A 46 15.28 1.31 -9.80
C GLN A 46 14.74 2.43 -10.70
N ALA A 47 13.48 2.82 -10.50
CA ALA A 47 12.79 3.83 -11.30
C ALA A 47 13.08 5.25 -10.76
N ILE A 48 14.31 5.75 -10.95
CA ILE A 48 14.69 7.10 -10.51
C ILE A 48 14.36 8.11 -11.63
N PRO A 49 13.43 9.05 -11.41
CA PRO A 49 13.09 10.06 -12.40
C PRO A 49 14.29 10.95 -12.75
N LYS A 50 14.51 11.20 -14.05
CA LYS A 50 15.66 11.98 -14.53
C LYS A 50 15.63 13.45 -14.10
N HIS A 51 14.45 14.02 -13.91
CA HIS A 51 14.24 15.44 -13.58
C HIS A 51 14.52 15.79 -12.12
N LEU A 52 14.73 14.82 -11.24
CA LEU A 52 15.02 15.10 -9.82
C LEU A 52 16.37 15.79 -9.66
N ASN A 53 16.40 16.86 -8.86
CA ASN A 53 17.63 17.50 -8.43
C ASN A 53 18.37 16.64 -7.38
N SER A 54 19.59 17.06 -7.01
CA SER A 54 20.46 16.31 -6.09
C SER A 54 19.83 16.11 -4.71
N SER A 55 19.16 17.13 -4.17
CA SER A 55 18.48 17.04 -2.87
C SER A 55 17.32 16.05 -2.92
N GLN A 56 16.47 16.12 -3.94
CA GLN A 56 15.37 15.19 -4.12
C GLN A 56 15.83 13.73 -4.29
N ARG A 57 16.96 13.52 -5.00
CA ARG A 57 17.55 12.18 -5.12
C ARG A 57 18.02 11.64 -3.77
N SER A 58 18.68 12.47 -2.97
CA SER A 58 19.12 12.10 -1.62
C SER A 58 17.94 11.80 -0.72
N ASN A 59 16.92 12.66 -0.71
CA ASN A 59 15.71 12.48 0.08
C ASN A 59 14.94 11.21 -0.34
N ARG A 60 14.86 10.91 -1.65
CA ARG A 60 14.24 9.68 -2.16
C ARG A 60 14.94 8.43 -1.61
N ILE A 61 16.27 8.41 -1.61
CA ILE A 61 17.05 7.30 -1.03
C ILE A 61 16.72 7.14 0.46
N GLN A 62 16.69 8.25 1.20
CA GLN A 62 16.33 8.25 2.63
C GLN A 62 14.92 7.69 2.86
N VAL A 63 13.93 8.20 2.14
CA VAL A 63 12.53 7.76 2.26
C VAL A 63 12.37 6.27 1.93
N ILE A 64 13.03 5.77 0.89
CA ILE A 64 13.02 4.34 0.57
C ILE A 64 13.68 3.50 1.66
N SER A 65 14.75 4.01 2.30
CA SER A 65 15.38 3.35 3.44
C SER A 65 14.44 3.26 4.64
N VAL A 66 13.74 4.36 4.96
CA VAL A 66 12.70 4.40 6.01
C VAL A 66 11.59 3.40 5.68
N LEU A 67 11.10 3.37 4.43
CA LEU A 67 10.08 2.42 4.00
C LEU A 67 10.54 0.96 4.19
N ARG A 68 11.78 0.63 3.82
CA ARG A 68 12.32 -0.72 4.04
C ARG A 68 12.35 -1.11 5.51
N ASN A 69 12.69 -0.18 6.40
CA ASN A 69 12.69 -0.42 7.85
C ASN A 69 11.26 -0.63 8.37
N TYR A 70 10.31 0.20 7.98
CA TYR A 70 8.89 0.04 8.29
C TYR A 70 8.37 -1.34 7.87
N VAL A 71 8.69 -1.78 6.66
CA VAL A 71 8.30 -3.11 6.15
C VAL A 71 8.88 -4.23 7.01
N ARG A 72 10.14 -4.12 7.44
CA ARG A 72 10.79 -5.13 8.29
C ARG A 72 10.17 -5.21 9.68
N GLN A 73 9.78 -4.08 10.26
CA GLN A 73 9.05 -4.04 11.54
C GLN A 73 7.71 -4.79 11.40
N GLY A 74 7.04 -4.65 10.25
CA GLY A 74 5.83 -5.38 9.94
C GLY A 74 4.66 -5.03 10.85
N GLU A 75 4.66 -3.83 11.43
CA GLU A 75 3.54 -3.29 12.17
C GLU A 75 2.73 -2.39 11.25
N PHE A 76 1.52 -2.84 10.93
CA PHE A 76 0.64 -2.18 9.97
C PHE A 76 -0.67 -1.78 10.62
N PRO A 77 -1.33 -0.72 10.12
CA PRO A 77 -2.66 -0.37 10.57
C PRO A 77 -3.62 -1.54 10.47
N VAL A 78 -4.51 -1.62 11.43
CA VAL A 78 -5.68 -2.48 11.36
C VAL A 78 -6.90 -1.62 11.07
N ARG A 79 -7.81 -2.19 10.31
CA ARG A 79 -9.09 -1.56 10.09
C ARG A 79 -9.99 -1.82 11.29
N ASN A 80 -10.76 -0.81 11.70
CA ASN A 80 -11.83 -1.02 12.68
C ASN A 80 -12.90 -1.95 12.12
N GLN A 81 -13.70 -2.54 13.02
CA GLN A 81 -14.87 -3.34 12.66
C GLN A 81 -15.71 -2.63 11.60
N SER A 82 -16.08 -3.37 10.57
CA SER A 82 -16.88 -2.85 9.48
C SER A 82 -17.74 -3.95 8.88
N SER A 83 -18.94 -3.56 8.50
CA SER A 83 -19.88 -4.43 7.78
C SER A 83 -19.44 -4.81 6.37
N THR A 84 -18.44 -4.12 5.81
CA THR A 84 -17.91 -4.45 4.49
C THR A 84 -16.60 -5.21 4.59
N PRO A 85 -16.46 -6.32 3.85
CA PRO A 85 -15.24 -7.12 3.79
C PRO A 85 -14.17 -6.55 2.88
N LEU A 86 -14.53 -5.51 2.12
CA LEU A 86 -13.63 -4.91 1.16
C LEU A 86 -12.49 -4.22 1.88
N ARG A 87 -11.31 -4.27 1.27
CA ARG A 87 -10.15 -3.51 1.72
C ARG A 87 -10.42 -2.02 1.62
N THR A 88 -10.02 -1.28 2.63
CA THR A 88 -10.06 0.19 2.63
C THR A 88 -8.72 0.75 3.08
N PRO A 89 -8.35 1.95 2.64
CA PRO A 89 -7.21 2.64 3.20
C PRO A 89 -7.47 2.99 4.68
N ARG A 90 -6.38 3.13 5.43
CA ARG A 90 -6.35 3.65 6.79
C ARG A 90 -5.07 4.43 6.96
N PHE A 91 -5.12 5.71 7.25
CA PHE A 91 -3.92 6.53 7.35
C PHE A 91 -3.24 6.34 8.71
N ILE A 92 -3.98 6.51 9.82
CA ILE A 92 -3.56 6.14 11.19
C ILE A 92 -4.68 5.33 11.81
N ASP A 93 -4.38 4.20 12.46
CA ASP A 93 -5.38 3.40 13.13
C ASP A 93 -5.60 3.84 14.59
N HIS A 94 -6.59 3.23 15.25
CA HIS A 94 -6.96 3.54 16.64
C HIS A 94 -5.86 3.25 17.67
N ARG A 95 -4.80 2.53 17.29
CA ARG A 95 -3.61 2.25 18.09
C ARG A 95 -2.49 3.27 17.84
N GLY A 96 -2.70 4.24 16.95
CA GLY A 96 -1.69 5.20 16.52
C GLY A 96 -0.69 4.62 15.51
N VAL A 97 -0.98 3.46 14.91
CA VAL A 97 -0.12 2.87 13.87
C VAL A 97 -0.40 3.54 12.55
N HIS A 98 0.65 4.09 11.94
CA HIS A 98 0.59 4.80 10.66
C HIS A 98 0.62 3.82 9.49
N CYS A 99 -0.09 4.15 8.40
CA CYS A 99 0.14 3.50 7.12
C CYS A 99 1.55 3.81 6.59
N ALA A 100 1.98 3.10 5.56
CA ALA A 100 3.32 3.29 5.01
C ALA A 100 3.61 4.74 4.62
N VAL A 101 2.68 5.44 3.95
CA VAL A 101 2.86 6.86 3.59
C VAL A 101 2.85 7.75 4.82
N GLY A 102 1.94 7.52 5.76
CA GLY A 102 1.86 8.27 7.03
C GLY A 102 3.15 8.15 7.84
N GLU A 103 3.73 6.96 7.92
CA GLU A 103 5.00 6.71 8.60
C GLU A 103 6.17 7.43 7.92
N LEU A 104 6.20 7.44 6.58
CA LEU A 104 7.21 8.19 5.83
C LEU A 104 7.11 9.68 6.11
N VAL A 105 5.91 10.26 6.08
CA VAL A 105 5.69 11.68 6.42
C VAL A 105 6.15 11.96 7.84
N ARG A 106 5.74 11.14 8.80
CA ARG A 106 6.09 11.28 10.22
C ARG A 106 7.61 11.27 10.47
N GLN A 107 8.35 10.40 9.77
CA GLN A 107 9.81 10.26 9.99
C GLN A 107 10.67 11.24 9.18
N THR A 108 10.15 11.80 8.09
CA THR A 108 10.98 12.61 7.17
C THR A 108 10.49 14.06 7.02
N ALA A 109 9.41 14.44 7.71
CA ALA A 109 8.88 15.78 7.77
C ALA A 109 8.50 16.14 9.23
N ASP A 110 7.66 17.16 9.42
CA ASP A 110 7.07 17.45 10.73
C ASP A 110 6.06 16.32 11.06
N PRO A 111 6.20 15.64 12.21
CA PRO A 111 5.27 14.59 12.63
C PRO A 111 3.79 15.02 12.63
N LYS A 112 3.51 16.29 12.94
CA LYS A 112 2.16 16.88 12.91
C LYS A 112 1.50 16.82 11.53
N TRP A 113 2.28 16.75 10.48
CA TRP A 113 1.72 16.64 9.12
C TRP A 113 0.99 15.33 8.89
N ALA A 114 1.49 14.23 9.46
CA ALA A 114 0.80 12.95 9.37
C ALA A 114 -0.54 12.98 10.12
N GLU A 115 -0.59 13.63 11.30
CA GLU A 115 -1.82 13.82 12.07
C GLU A 115 -2.83 14.68 11.32
N GLN A 116 -2.40 15.84 10.78
CA GLN A 116 -3.26 16.72 9.97
C GLN A 116 -3.87 16.02 8.75
N ILE A 117 -3.06 15.22 8.04
CA ILE A 117 -3.56 14.46 6.89
C ILE A 117 -4.57 13.40 7.36
N ASN A 118 -4.32 12.77 8.50
CA ASN A 118 -5.25 11.78 9.05
C ASN A 118 -6.60 12.41 9.45
N ASP A 119 -6.58 13.56 10.10
CA ASP A 119 -7.80 14.24 10.57
C ASP A 119 -8.78 14.54 9.43
N ASP A 120 -8.24 14.92 8.26
CA ASP A 120 -9.05 15.26 7.10
C ASP A 120 -9.32 14.06 6.16
N PHE A 121 -8.43 13.05 6.14
CA PHE A 121 -8.38 12.02 5.09
C PHE A 121 -8.12 10.60 5.60
N GLU A 122 -8.54 10.27 6.81
CA GLU A 122 -8.28 9.00 7.49
C GLU A 122 -8.51 7.75 6.61
N HIS A 123 -9.56 7.76 5.80
CA HIS A 123 -9.99 6.65 4.96
C HIS A 123 -9.84 6.90 3.46
N ALA A 124 -9.15 7.97 3.09
CA ALA A 124 -8.98 8.31 1.69
C ALA A 124 -7.81 7.54 1.04
N ARG A 125 -7.95 7.25 -0.23
CA ARG A 125 -6.82 6.84 -1.06
C ARG A 125 -5.93 8.05 -1.32
N ILE A 126 -4.64 7.83 -1.47
CA ILE A 126 -3.68 8.93 -1.73
C ILE A 126 -4.11 9.79 -2.92
N GLU A 127 -4.66 9.19 -3.98
CA GLU A 127 -5.14 9.90 -5.16
C GLU A 127 -6.34 10.81 -4.89
N GLN A 128 -7.01 10.63 -3.76
CA GLN A 128 -8.19 11.39 -3.32
C GLN A 128 -7.85 12.45 -2.27
N ILE A 129 -6.58 12.50 -1.83
CA ILE A 129 -6.13 13.43 -0.80
C ILE A 129 -5.72 14.76 -1.41
N GLU A 130 -6.58 15.77 -1.29
CA GLU A 130 -6.30 17.14 -1.72
C GLU A 130 -5.54 17.93 -0.64
N SER A 131 -4.40 17.43 -0.19
CA SER A 131 -3.55 18.07 0.80
C SER A 131 -2.31 18.70 0.17
N LYS A 132 -2.17 20.03 0.33
CA LYS A 132 -0.94 20.75 -0.08
C LYS A 132 0.28 20.24 0.68
N THR A 133 0.12 19.90 1.95
CA THR A 133 1.18 19.36 2.82
C THR A 133 1.71 18.04 2.25
N LEU A 134 0.83 17.10 1.88
CA LEU A 134 1.22 15.83 1.27
C LEU A 134 1.94 16.04 -0.06
N GLN A 135 1.45 16.95 -0.91
CA GLN A 135 2.05 17.27 -2.20
C GLN A 135 3.45 17.87 -2.06
N GLN A 136 3.62 18.81 -1.12
CA GLN A 136 4.90 19.45 -0.83
C GLN A 136 5.92 18.43 -0.31
N TRP A 137 5.51 17.59 0.64
CA TRP A 137 6.36 16.53 1.17
C TRP A 137 6.76 15.52 0.07
N ALA A 138 5.83 15.03 -0.71
CA ALA A 138 6.11 14.08 -1.79
C ALA A 138 7.14 14.67 -2.77
N THR A 139 6.91 15.91 -3.24
CA THR A 139 7.83 16.60 -4.14
C THR A 139 9.22 16.76 -3.54
N ALA A 140 9.32 17.22 -2.28
CA ALA A 140 10.59 17.36 -1.58
C ALA A 140 11.31 16.01 -1.39
N SER A 141 10.56 14.95 -1.18
CA SER A 141 11.05 13.58 -1.04
C SER A 141 11.44 12.92 -2.37
N GLY A 142 11.28 13.62 -3.50
CA GLY A 142 11.52 13.06 -4.83
C GLY A 142 10.55 11.95 -5.21
N LEU A 143 9.34 11.95 -4.63
CA LEU A 143 8.23 11.07 -4.94
C LEU A 143 7.15 11.82 -5.71
N SER A 144 6.44 11.12 -6.58
CA SER A 144 5.17 11.58 -7.13
C SER A 144 4.01 11.12 -6.25
N LEU A 145 2.83 11.72 -6.40
CA LEU A 145 1.62 11.20 -5.73
C LEU A 145 1.27 9.79 -6.20
N LEU A 146 1.62 9.43 -7.43
CA LEU A 146 1.48 8.07 -7.94
C LEU A 146 2.41 7.10 -7.19
N ASP A 147 3.66 7.50 -6.92
CA ASP A 147 4.58 6.70 -6.08
C ASP A 147 3.97 6.50 -4.68
N CYS A 148 3.40 7.56 -4.08
CA CYS A 148 2.73 7.48 -2.79
C CYS A 148 1.49 6.56 -2.83
N ALA A 149 0.70 6.63 -3.90
CA ALA A 149 -0.46 5.76 -4.10
C ALA A 149 -0.06 4.28 -4.26
N MET A 150 1.04 3.99 -4.94
CA MET A 150 1.62 2.64 -5.00
C MET A 150 2.13 2.17 -3.64
N ILE A 151 2.66 3.06 -2.80
CA ILE A 151 3.11 2.73 -1.44
C ILE A 151 1.94 2.40 -0.52
N GLN A 152 0.77 3.05 -0.64
CA GLN A 152 -0.34 2.88 0.29
C GLN A 152 -1.05 1.53 0.11
N PRO A 153 -0.93 0.55 1.04
CA PRO A 153 -1.76 -0.64 1.01
C PRO A 153 -3.18 -0.33 1.48
N MET A 154 -4.12 -1.17 1.09
CA MET A 154 -5.46 -1.23 1.67
C MET A 154 -5.56 -2.40 2.65
N TYR A 155 -6.30 -2.22 3.73
CA TYR A 155 -6.37 -3.14 4.86
C TYR A 155 -7.71 -3.86 4.92
N VAL A 156 -7.69 -5.14 5.30
CA VAL A 156 -8.91 -5.92 5.59
C VAL A 156 -9.37 -5.68 7.02
N PRO A 157 -10.68 -5.85 7.31
CA PRO A 157 -11.15 -5.91 8.69
C PRO A 157 -10.55 -7.14 9.40
N PRO A 158 -10.50 -7.15 10.74
CA PRO A 158 -10.11 -8.32 11.52
C PRO A 158 -10.91 -9.57 11.11
N ILE A 159 -10.26 -10.74 11.14
CA ILE A 159 -10.88 -12.00 10.69
C ILE A 159 -12.15 -12.34 11.50
N SER A 160 -12.21 -11.93 12.77
CA SER A 160 -13.39 -12.11 13.63
C SER A 160 -14.65 -11.46 13.09
N ASP A 161 -14.51 -10.48 12.19
CA ASP A 161 -15.62 -9.68 11.69
C ASP A 161 -16.06 -10.12 10.27
N LEU A 162 -15.38 -11.11 9.71
CA LEU A 162 -15.75 -11.66 8.41
C LEU A 162 -16.94 -12.61 8.58
N CYS A 163 -18.07 -12.24 7.98
CA CYS A 163 -19.25 -13.09 7.95
C CYS A 163 -18.91 -14.48 7.32
N PRO A 164 -19.42 -15.60 7.88
CA PRO A 164 -19.18 -16.95 7.34
C PRO A 164 -19.48 -17.11 5.85
N MET A 165 -20.45 -16.36 5.31
CA MET A 165 -20.72 -16.32 3.85
C MET A 165 -19.54 -15.86 3.01
N MET A 166 -18.60 -15.11 3.57
CA MET A 166 -17.43 -14.62 2.85
C MET A 166 -16.30 -15.64 2.81
N MET A 167 -16.29 -16.60 3.71
CA MET A 167 -15.41 -17.75 3.62
C MET A 167 -15.75 -18.63 2.40
N LEU A 168 -17.02 -18.67 1.97
CA LEU A 168 -17.47 -19.40 0.78
C LEU A 168 -17.10 -18.72 -0.54
N ALA A 169 -16.94 -17.40 -0.57
CA ALA A 169 -16.43 -16.68 -1.75
C ALA A 169 -14.92 -16.89 -2.03
N ARG A 170 -14.25 -17.72 -1.22
CA ARG A 170 -12.84 -18.13 -1.42
C ARG A 170 -12.63 -19.07 -2.60
N ASP A 171 -13.69 -19.68 -3.16
CA ASP A 171 -13.63 -20.65 -4.24
C ASP A 171 -13.94 -20.08 -5.63
N SER A 172 -13.37 -18.93 -5.99
CA SER A 172 -13.35 -18.57 -7.41
C SER A 172 -12.35 -19.45 -8.16
N SER A 173 -12.79 -20.00 -9.30
CA SER A 173 -12.08 -21.03 -10.04
C SER A 173 -10.67 -20.66 -10.46
N LEU A 174 -9.80 -21.64 -10.61
CA LEU A 174 -8.41 -21.49 -11.09
C LEU A 174 -8.36 -20.78 -12.46
N GLU A 175 -9.37 -20.95 -13.30
CA GLU A 175 -9.51 -20.33 -14.63
C GLU A 175 -9.56 -18.79 -14.57
N THR A 176 -10.37 -18.21 -13.68
CA THR A 176 -10.48 -16.75 -13.55
C THR A 176 -9.13 -16.11 -13.14
N LYS A 177 -8.27 -16.85 -12.45
CA LYS A 177 -6.94 -16.40 -12.02
C LYS A 177 -5.90 -16.47 -13.13
N LEU A 178 -6.01 -17.47 -13.98
CA LEU A 178 -5.13 -17.65 -15.15
C LEU A 178 -5.38 -16.58 -16.22
N ASP A 179 -6.62 -16.12 -16.39
CA ASP A 179 -6.96 -15.09 -17.38
C ASP A 179 -6.39 -13.73 -17.02
N ILE A 180 -6.30 -13.40 -15.73
CA ILE A 180 -5.65 -12.16 -15.28
C ILE A 180 -4.15 -12.21 -15.50
N VAL A 181 -3.51 -13.35 -15.27
CA VAL A 181 -2.07 -13.54 -15.54
C VAL A 181 -1.77 -13.45 -17.03
N ARG A 182 -2.67 -13.95 -17.88
CA ARG A 182 -2.55 -13.86 -19.34
C ARG A 182 -2.69 -12.41 -19.84
N ALA A 183 -3.71 -11.68 -19.37
CA ALA A 183 -3.92 -10.28 -19.74
C ALA A 183 -2.68 -9.41 -19.41
N PHE A 184 -2.03 -9.62 -18.25
CA PHE A 184 -0.80 -8.91 -17.90
C PHE A 184 0.43 -9.36 -18.70
N ARG A 185 0.43 -10.55 -19.29
CA ARG A 185 1.55 -11.08 -20.07
C ARG A 185 1.55 -10.55 -21.49
N ASP A 186 0.38 -10.21 -22.01
CA ASP A 186 0.18 -9.75 -23.39
C ASP A 186 0.31 -8.22 -23.53
N GLU A 187 0.35 -7.46 -22.42
CA GLU A 187 0.51 -6.00 -22.40
C GLU A 187 1.98 -5.53 -22.18
N HIS A 188 2.96 -6.47 -22.04
CA HIS A 188 4.36 -6.16 -21.75
C HIS A 188 5.29 -7.14 -22.45
#